data_759df7f160b92886a33e69881e2fbdfb
#
_entry.id   759df7f160b92886a33e69881e2fbdfb
#
_cell.length_a   1.000
_cell.length_b   1.000
_cell.length_c   1.000
_cell.angle_alpha   90.00
_cell.angle_beta   90.00
_cell.angle_gamma   90.00
#
_symmetry.space_group_name_H-M   'P 1'
#
loop_
_entity.id
_entity.type
_entity.pdbx_description
1 polymer ?
#
loop_
_entity_poly.entity_id
_entity_poly.type
_entity_poly.pdbx_seq_one_letter_code
_entity_poly.pdbx_strand_id
1 'polypeptide(L)'
;KENGKFKIMSEKYLKEKYPNCYKYLLMARSELEKRDKGKQSYPVWFAWGRTQGMDYNGTKLYTRTFYNKPDFMIDEDEDTLFCNGYAVFCKTNIKSIQKILNSKIMDYYVKKTSVEIEGNYQCYQKNFIEKFTIPNFSKEEWDYLENEDNKENINSWLIKKYNIIM
;
A
#
# COMPACT_ATOMS: atom_id res chain seq x y z
N LYS A 1 -9.44 -17.37 -3.31
CA LYS A 1 -8.72 -17.01 -4.56
C LYS A 1 -8.95 -18.07 -5.63
N GLU A 2 -9.11 -17.66 -6.88
CA GLU A 2 -9.05 -18.53 -8.04
C GLU A 2 -7.83 -18.10 -8.88
N ASN A 3 -6.91 -19.03 -9.13
CA ASN A 3 -5.67 -18.77 -9.87
C ASN A 3 -4.87 -17.56 -9.35
N GLY A 4 -4.74 -17.45 -8.03
CA GLY A 4 -4.02 -16.35 -7.38
C GLY A 4 -4.77 -15.01 -7.29
N LYS A 5 -5.96 -14.88 -7.88
CA LYS A 5 -6.75 -13.64 -7.89
C LYS A 5 -7.96 -13.75 -6.98
N PHE A 6 -8.28 -12.66 -6.29
CA PHE A 6 -9.52 -12.57 -5.54
C PHE A 6 -10.70 -12.50 -6.52
N LYS A 7 -11.68 -13.37 -6.31
CA LYS A 7 -12.90 -13.42 -7.12
C LYS A 7 -14.11 -13.45 -6.21
N ILE A 8 -15.11 -12.66 -6.56
CA ILE A 8 -16.37 -12.69 -5.81
C ILE A 8 -17.11 -14.02 -6.05
N MET A 9 -17.69 -14.58 -5.00
CA MET A 9 -18.48 -15.80 -5.07
C MET A 9 -19.72 -15.56 -5.92
N SER A 10 -20.19 -16.58 -6.66
CA SER A 10 -21.50 -16.52 -7.29
C SER A 10 -22.60 -16.53 -6.23
N GLU A 11 -23.75 -15.91 -6.52
CA GLU A 11 -24.90 -15.86 -5.60
C GLU A 11 -25.39 -17.26 -5.24
N LYS A 12 -25.42 -18.16 -6.21
CA LYS A 12 -25.78 -19.55 -5.99
C LYS A 12 -24.86 -20.22 -4.97
N TYR A 13 -23.54 -20.10 -5.18
CA TYR A 13 -22.54 -20.69 -4.28
C TYR A 13 -22.64 -20.11 -2.86
N LEU A 14 -22.79 -18.77 -2.73
CA LEU A 14 -22.95 -18.13 -1.44
C LEU A 14 -24.20 -18.62 -0.69
N LYS A 15 -25.32 -18.74 -1.40
CA LYS A 15 -26.58 -19.22 -0.83
C LYS A 15 -26.49 -20.67 -0.35
N GLU A 16 -25.86 -21.55 -1.12
CA GLU A 16 -25.74 -22.97 -0.82
C GLU A 16 -24.73 -23.26 0.29
N LYS A 17 -23.57 -22.61 0.26
CA LYS A 17 -22.47 -22.89 1.19
C LYS A 17 -22.49 -22.03 2.46
N TYR A 18 -23.01 -20.84 2.36
CA TYR A 18 -23.01 -19.86 3.47
C TYR A 18 -24.40 -19.24 3.67
N PRO A 19 -25.44 -20.05 3.97
CA PRO A 19 -26.83 -19.57 4.00
C PRO A 19 -27.08 -18.44 5.01
N ASN A 20 -26.40 -18.45 6.14
CA ASN A 20 -26.54 -17.40 7.16
C ASN A 20 -25.92 -16.08 6.70
N CYS A 21 -24.75 -16.13 6.04
CA CYS A 21 -24.12 -14.95 5.44
C CYS A 21 -25.01 -14.39 4.31
N TYR A 22 -25.56 -15.26 3.47
CA TYR A 22 -26.49 -14.85 2.43
C TYR A 22 -27.73 -14.15 2.99
N LYS A 23 -28.37 -14.70 4.04
CA LYS A 23 -29.51 -14.07 4.72
C LYS A 23 -29.15 -12.71 5.29
N TYR A 24 -27.99 -12.58 5.92
CA TYR A 24 -27.50 -11.30 6.44
C TYR A 24 -27.32 -10.26 5.34
N LEU A 25 -26.67 -10.62 4.24
CA LEU A 25 -26.49 -9.72 3.10
C LEU A 25 -27.83 -9.30 2.46
N LEU A 26 -28.82 -10.21 2.40
CA LEU A 26 -30.14 -9.89 1.89
C LEU A 26 -30.82 -8.73 2.64
N MET A 27 -30.58 -8.59 3.94
CA MET A 27 -31.14 -7.47 4.72
C MET A 27 -30.59 -6.11 4.24
N ALA A 28 -29.37 -6.08 3.71
CA ALA A 28 -28.71 -4.87 3.19
C ALA A 28 -28.84 -4.74 1.65
N ARG A 29 -29.55 -5.63 0.97
CA ARG A 29 -29.58 -5.69 -0.49
C ARG A 29 -30.00 -4.36 -1.13
N SER A 30 -31.08 -3.76 -0.64
CA SER A 30 -31.58 -2.48 -1.18
C SER A 30 -30.52 -1.37 -1.11
N GLU A 31 -29.76 -1.32 -0.02
CA GLU A 31 -28.69 -0.32 0.12
C GLU A 31 -27.47 -0.65 -0.76
N LEU A 32 -27.12 -1.92 -0.87
CA LEU A 32 -26.01 -2.37 -1.72
C LEU A 32 -26.30 -2.11 -3.21
N GLU A 33 -27.54 -2.29 -3.67
CA GLU A 33 -27.93 -2.02 -5.06
C GLU A 33 -27.95 -0.51 -5.40
N LYS A 34 -28.15 0.37 -4.39
CA LYS A 34 -28.10 1.84 -4.56
C LYS A 34 -26.70 2.43 -4.55
N ARG A 35 -25.65 1.62 -4.27
CA ARG A 35 -24.27 2.11 -4.24
C ARG A 35 -23.90 2.86 -5.52
N ASP A 36 -23.00 3.83 -5.38
CA ASP A 36 -22.54 4.68 -6.47
C ASP A 36 -23.68 5.33 -7.28
N LYS A 37 -24.79 5.61 -6.60
CA LYS A 37 -26.03 6.18 -7.19
C LYS A 37 -26.58 5.31 -8.34
N GLY A 38 -26.39 3.99 -8.28
CA GLY A 38 -26.80 3.04 -9.31
C GLY A 38 -26.01 3.15 -10.63
N LYS A 39 -24.90 3.89 -10.66
CA LYS A 39 -24.14 4.14 -11.89
C LYS A 39 -23.13 3.06 -12.23
N GLN A 40 -22.74 2.23 -11.25
CA GLN A 40 -21.77 1.15 -11.48
C GLN A 40 -22.47 -0.20 -11.64
N SER A 41 -21.99 -0.99 -12.62
CA SER A 41 -22.41 -2.38 -12.78
C SER A 41 -21.49 -3.27 -11.97
N TYR A 42 -22.04 -4.01 -11.02
CA TYR A 42 -21.33 -5.01 -10.23
C TYR A 42 -21.65 -6.42 -10.75
N PRO A 43 -20.69 -7.39 -10.72
CA PRO A 43 -20.94 -8.76 -11.17
C PRO A 43 -22.03 -9.48 -10.38
N VAL A 44 -22.20 -9.11 -9.11
CA VAL A 44 -23.31 -9.50 -8.23
C VAL A 44 -23.62 -8.33 -7.28
N TRP A 45 -24.84 -8.22 -6.79
CA TRP A 45 -25.30 -7.11 -5.95
C TRP A 45 -24.52 -6.95 -4.63
N PHE A 46 -23.91 -8.01 -4.10
CA PHE A 46 -23.08 -8.01 -2.90
C PHE A 46 -21.57 -7.93 -3.19
N ALA A 47 -21.17 -7.66 -4.42
CA ALA A 47 -19.77 -7.54 -4.77
C ALA A 47 -19.05 -6.41 -4.01
N TRP A 48 -17.72 -6.48 -3.92
CA TRP A 48 -16.91 -5.41 -3.35
C TRP A 48 -17.09 -4.10 -4.14
N GLY A 49 -17.14 -2.98 -3.43
CA GLY A 49 -17.20 -1.66 -4.06
C GLY A 49 -15.86 -1.20 -4.65
N ARG A 50 -14.75 -1.74 -4.15
CA ARG A 50 -13.40 -1.42 -4.57
C ARG A 50 -12.58 -2.69 -4.69
N THR A 51 -11.78 -2.79 -5.75
CA THR A 51 -10.94 -3.96 -6.05
C THR A 51 -9.47 -3.61 -6.29
N GLN A 52 -9.10 -2.34 -6.12
CA GLN A 52 -7.72 -1.90 -6.27
C GLN A 52 -6.80 -2.65 -5.31
N GLY A 53 -5.69 -3.15 -5.84
CA GLY A 53 -4.70 -3.91 -5.07
C GLY A 53 -5.04 -5.38 -4.84
N MET A 54 -6.23 -5.86 -5.22
CA MET A 54 -6.63 -7.26 -5.04
C MET A 54 -5.98 -8.22 -6.06
N ASP A 55 -5.44 -7.69 -7.14
CA ASP A 55 -4.76 -8.48 -8.18
C ASP A 55 -3.24 -8.59 -8.00
N TYR A 56 -2.70 -7.93 -6.95
CA TYR A 56 -1.27 -7.95 -6.68
C TYR A 56 -0.92 -9.02 -5.66
N ASN A 57 0.00 -9.89 -6.03
CA ASN A 57 0.56 -10.93 -5.16
C ASN A 57 2.02 -10.61 -4.86
N GLY A 58 2.55 -11.17 -3.76
CA GLY A 58 3.93 -11.01 -3.33
C GLY A 58 4.10 -9.98 -2.21
N THR A 59 5.32 -9.88 -1.75
CA THR A 59 5.72 -9.00 -0.65
C THR A 59 5.43 -7.54 -0.97
N LYS A 60 4.90 -6.83 0.00
CA LYS A 60 4.43 -5.45 -0.13
C LYS A 60 5.02 -4.58 0.98
N LEU A 61 5.19 -3.30 0.68
CA LEU A 61 5.44 -2.27 1.69
C LEU A 61 4.16 -1.46 1.87
N TYR A 62 3.56 -1.51 3.04
CA TYR A 62 2.41 -0.68 3.38
C TYR A 62 2.83 0.63 4.01
N THR A 63 2.12 1.72 3.67
CA THR A 63 2.21 3.00 4.35
C THR A 63 0.84 3.58 4.63
N ARG A 64 0.72 4.36 5.69
CA ARG A 64 -0.48 5.11 6.04
C ARG A 64 -0.67 6.27 5.08
N THR A 65 -1.91 6.74 4.94
CA THR A 65 -2.21 7.94 4.15
C THR A 65 -1.63 9.20 4.79
N PHE A 66 -1.74 9.33 6.11
CA PHE A 66 -1.26 10.47 6.88
C PHE A 66 -0.45 10.01 8.07
N TYR A 67 0.74 10.54 8.24
CA TYR A 67 1.59 10.27 9.39
C TYR A 67 2.65 11.38 9.57
N ASN A 68 3.22 11.48 10.77
CA ASN A 68 4.20 12.51 11.09
C ASN A 68 5.63 12.19 10.66
N LYS A 69 5.86 10.98 10.17
CA LYS A 69 7.16 10.49 9.66
C LYS A 69 6.92 9.37 8.66
N PRO A 70 7.90 9.03 7.82
CA PRO A 70 7.82 7.83 6.98
C PRO A 70 7.65 6.56 7.83
N ASP A 71 6.70 5.69 7.45
CA ASP A 71 6.39 4.44 8.15
C ASP A 71 5.93 3.39 7.13
N PHE A 72 6.89 2.84 6.42
CA PHE A 72 6.69 1.77 5.45
C PHE A 72 7.01 0.43 6.10
N MET A 73 6.03 -0.46 6.15
CA MET A 73 6.13 -1.78 6.77
C MET A 73 6.10 -2.88 5.71
N ILE A 74 7.02 -3.84 5.82
CA ILE A 74 7.01 -5.04 4.99
C ILE A 74 5.88 -5.96 5.46
N ASP A 75 5.12 -6.48 4.50
CA ASP A 75 4.18 -7.57 4.71
C ASP A 75 4.45 -8.67 3.69
N GLU A 76 4.79 -9.84 4.18
CA GLU A 76 5.11 -11.03 3.38
C GLU A 76 3.87 -11.88 3.09
N ASP A 77 2.74 -11.62 3.77
CA ASP A 77 1.49 -12.32 3.53
C ASP A 77 0.85 -11.79 2.23
N GLU A 78 0.84 -12.65 1.22
CA GLU A 78 0.24 -12.33 -0.08
C GLU A 78 -1.27 -12.10 -0.01
N ASP A 79 -1.94 -12.62 1.02
CA ASP A 79 -3.38 -12.56 1.19
C ASP A 79 -3.85 -11.33 1.96
N THR A 80 -2.93 -10.62 2.60
CA THR A 80 -3.27 -9.38 3.32
C THR A 80 -3.79 -8.32 2.37
N LEU A 81 -4.95 -7.80 2.68
CA LEU A 81 -5.56 -6.61 2.08
C LEU A 81 -5.60 -5.49 3.11
N PHE A 82 -5.70 -4.26 2.64
CA PHE A 82 -5.69 -3.10 3.52
C PHE A 82 -6.76 -2.08 3.12
N CYS A 83 -7.08 -1.21 4.07
CA CYS A 83 -7.96 -0.07 3.89
C CYS A 83 -7.27 1.19 4.44
N ASN A 84 -7.47 2.33 3.77
CA ASN A 84 -6.89 3.62 4.17
C ASN A 84 -5.35 3.64 4.23
N GLY A 85 -4.71 3.24 3.14
CA GLY A 85 -3.26 3.28 3.00
C GLY A 85 -2.86 3.05 1.55
N TYR A 86 -1.58 2.87 1.36
CA TYR A 86 -0.99 2.56 0.05
C TYR A 86 0.00 1.42 0.17
N ALA A 87 0.15 0.66 -0.91
CA ALA A 87 1.15 -0.39 -1.01
C ALA A 87 2.13 -0.09 -2.13
N VAL A 88 3.41 -0.32 -1.85
CA VAL A 88 4.49 -0.35 -2.84
C VAL A 88 4.88 -1.79 -3.07
N PHE A 89 4.88 -2.21 -4.32
CA PHE A 89 5.25 -3.56 -4.73
C PHE A 89 6.66 -3.55 -5.27
N CYS A 90 7.53 -4.36 -4.68
CA CYS A 90 8.93 -4.49 -5.06
C CYS A 90 9.22 -5.94 -5.46
N LYS A 91 9.90 -6.12 -6.59
CA LYS A 91 10.32 -7.47 -7.04
C LYS A 91 11.60 -7.92 -6.35
N THR A 92 12.45 -6.99 -5.97
CA THR A 92 13.78 -7.23 -5.39
C THR A 92 14.09 -6.16 -4.36
N ASN A 93 15.07 -6.40 -3.51
CA ASN A 93 15.66 -5.42 -2.57
C ASN A 93 14.64 -4.77 -1.61
N ILE A 94 13.60 -5.50 -1.23
CA ILE A 94 12.48 -4.91 -0.48
C ILE A 94 12.91 -4.30 0.87
N LYS A 95 13.85 -4.93 1.60
CA LYS A 95 14.37 -4.40 2.86
C LYS A 95 15.17 -3.12 2.64
N SER A 96 16.03 -3.11 1.62
CA SER A 96 16.80 -1.91 1.27
C SER A 96 15.88 -0.78 0.84
N ILE A 97 14.85 -1.06 0.03
CA ILE A 97 13.83 -0.08 -0.36
C ILE A 97 13.04 0.41 0.86
N GLN A 98 12.68 -0.46 1.79
CA GLN A 98 12.05 -0.06 3.06
C GLN A 98 12.93 0.93 3.84
N LYS A 99 14.25 0.64 3.95
CA LYS A 99 15.19 1.51 4.64
C LYS A 99 15.27 2.89 3.98
N ILE A 100 15.29 2.94 2.65
CA ILE A 100 15.26 4.21 1.88
C ILE A 100 13.95 4.96 2.13
N LEU A 101 12.81 4.28 2.02
CA LEU A 101 11.50 4.90 2.20
C LEU A 101 11.23 5.32 3.65
N ASN A 102 11.94 4.75 4.63
CA ASN A 102 11.87 5.13 6.05
C ASN A 102 12.99 6.10 6.48
N SER A 103 13.76 6.64 5.53
CA SER A 103 14.90 7.52 5.80
C SER A 103 14.50 8.99 5.97
N LYS A 104 15.47 9.80 6.45
CA LYS A 104 15.38 11.26 6.48
C LYS A 104 15.19 11.88 5.08
N ILE A 105 15.66 11.20 4.02
CA ILE A 105 15.47 11.67 2.63
C ILE A 105 13.99 11.63 2.25
N MET A 106 13.29 10.54 2.55
CA MET A 106 11.85 10.43 2.29
C MET A 106 11.05 11.43 3.13
N ASP A 107 11.41 11.59 4.40
CA ASP A 107 10.77 12.59 5.28
C ASP A 107 10.93 14.01 4.71
N TYR A 108 12.15 14.37 4.31
CA TYR A 108 12.43 15.66 3.69
C TYR A 108 11.65 15.84 2.38
N TYR A 109 11.65 14.82 1.52
CA TYR A 109 10.94 14.85 0.25
C TYR A 109 9.44 15.10 0.46
N VAL A 110 8.80 14.31 1.33
CA VAL A 110 7.36 14.43 1.58
C VAL A 110 7.01 15.79 2.18
N LYS A 111 7.80 16.30 3.13
CA LYS A 111 7.62 17.65 3.69
C LYS A 111 7.72 18.78 2.67
N LYS A 112 8.47 18.57 1.57
CA LYS A 112 8.63 19.57 0.49
C LYS A 112 7.62 19.44 -0.64
N THR A 113 7.03 18.28 -0.82
CA THR A 113 6.21 17.97 -2.01
C THR A 113 4.76 17.62 -1.70
N SER A 114 4.45 17.26 -0.46
CA SER A 114 3.09 16.91 -0.07
C SER A 114 2.40 18.04 0.70
N VAL A 115 1.23 17.77 1.21
CA VAL A 115 0.45 18.67 2.06
C VAL A 115 0.57 18.25 3.52
N GLU A 116 0.73 19.22 4.37
CA GLU A 116 0.65 19.05 5.82
C GLU A 116 -0.80 19.28 6.27
N ILE A 117 -1.26 18.44 7.19
CA ILE A 117 -2.54 18.58 7.86
C ILE A 117 -2.33 18.84 9.35
N GLU A 118 -3.39 19.18 10.06
CA GLU A 118 -3.36 19.47 11.50
C GLU A 118 -2.61 18.38 12.29
N GLY A 119 -1.76 18.78 13.23
CA GLY A 119 -0.95 17.89 14.06
C GLY A 119 0.39 17.46 13.43
N ASN A 120 0.92 18.21 12.47
CA ASN A 120 2.18 17.95 11.76
C ASN A 120 2.17 16.61 10.98
N TYR A 121 0.99 16.15 10.54
CA TYR A 121 0.88 14.97 9.71
C TYR A 121 1.12 15.34 8.24
N GLN A 122 1.98 14.57 7.60
CA GLN A 122 2.27 14.68 6.17
C GLN A 122 1.43 13.67 5.37
N CYS A 123 1.18 13.97 4.11
CA CYS A 123 0.38 13.13 3.23
C CYS A 123 1.26 12.18 2.41
N TYR A 124 1.09 10.87 2.62
CA TYR A 124 1.79 9.79 1.90
C TYR A 124 0.92 9.17 0.79
N GLN A 125 0.00 9.95 0.20
CA GLN A 125 -0.79 9.47 -0.93
C GLN A 125 0.06 9.20 -2.16
N LYS A 126 -0.42 8.29 -3.01
CA LYS A 126 0.28 7.85 -4.23
C LYS A 126 0.82 9.01 -5.05
N ASN A 127 0.00 10.02 -5.34
CA ASN A 127 0.37 11.18 -6.17
C ASN A 127 1.56 11.99 -5.62
N PHE A 128 1.86 11.89 -4.32
CA PHE A 128 3.03 12.52 -3.72
C PHE A 128 4.25 11.61 -3.73
N ILE A 129 4.07 10.32 -3.38
CA ILE A 129 5.21 9.41 -3.22
C ILE A 129 5.64 8.73 -4.53
N GLU A 130 4.78 8.60 -5.55
CA GLU A 130 5.10 7.92 -6.80
C GLU A 130 6.19 8.60 -7.64
N LYS A 131 6.47 9.87 -7.36
CA LYS A 131 7.52 10.65 -8.03
C LYS A 131 8.86 10.62 -7.27
N PHE A 132 8.89 10.00 -6.10
CA PHE A 132 10.14 9.79 -5.39
C PHE A 132 11.02 8.81 -6.15
N THR A 133 12.23 9.23 -6.45
CA THR A 133 13.17 8.44 -7.25
C THR A 133 14.27 7.85 -6.36
N ILE A 134 14.67 6.63 -6.67
CA ILE A 134 15.81 5.97 -6.05
C ILE A 134 16.97 6.03 -7.04
N PRO A 135 18.17 6.48 -6.63
CA PRO A 135 19.36 6.46 -7.49
C PRO A 135 19.65 5.07 -8.03
N ASN A 136 20.31 5.01 -9.17
CA ASN A 136 20.76 3.74 -9.73
C ASN A 136 21.97 3.24 -8.93
N PHE A 137 21.72 2.43 -7.91
CA PHE A 137 22.74 1.87 -7.03
C PHE A 137 23.45 0.69 -7.69
N SER A 138 24.78 0.56 -7.43
CA SER A 138 25.54 -0.64 -7.76
C SER A 138 25.11 -1.82 -6.88
N LYS A 139 25.58 -3.03 -7.22
CA LYS A 139 25.31 -4.21 -6.41
C LYS A 139 25.85 -4.05 -4.98
N GLU A 140 27.05 -3.54 -4.84
CA GLU A 140 27.71 -3.32 -3.54
C GLU A 140 26.94 -2.30 -2.68
N GLU A 141 26.31 -1.31 -3.31
CA GLU A 141 25.48 -0.31 -2.65
C GLU A 141 24.15 -0.91 -2.16
N TRP A 142 23.53 -1.78 -2.96
CA TRP A 142 22.37 -2.54 -2.52
C TRP A 142 22.72 -3.50 -1.38
N ASP A 143 23.85 -4.20 -1.48
CA ASP A 143 24.34 -5.11 -0.43
C ASP A 143 24.66 -4.34 0.88
N TYR A 144 25.22 -3.13 0.78
CA TYR A 144 25.40 -2.25 1.93
C TYR A 144 24.07 -1.93 2.61
N LEU A 145 23.07 -1.46 1.85
CA LEU A 145 21.74 -1.12 2.40
C LEU A 145 21.03 -2.34 3.00
N GLU A 146 21.19 -3.52 2.42
CA GLU A 146 20.58 -4.75 2.94
C GLU A 146 21.13 -5.10 4.33
N ASN A 147 22.43 -4.91 4.55
CA ASN A 147 23.16 -5.38 5.74
C ASN A 147 23.36 -4.28 6.81
N GLU A 148 23.24 -2.99 6.48
CA GLU A 148 23.39 -1.90 7.45
C GLU A 148 22.08 -1.65 8.20
N ASP A 149 22.06 -1.86 9.51
CA ASP A 149 20.86 -1.65 10.34
C ASP A 149 20.87 -0.35 11.16
N ASN A 150 22.03 0.32 11.21
CA ASN A 150 22.13 1.60 11.92
C ASN A 150 21.48 2.71 11.08
N LYS A 151 20.37 3.25 11.59
CA LYS A 151 19.59 4.30 10.91
C LYS A 151 20.39 5.57 10.61
N GLU A 152 21.30 5.97 11.49
CA GLU A 152 22.11 7.19 11.27
C GLU A 152 23.17 6.97 10.18
N ASN A 153 23.75 5.76 10.10
CA ASN A 153 24.65 5.39 9.00
C ASN A 153 23.91 5.43 7.66
N ILE A 154 22.74 4.78 7.60
CA ILE A 154 21.88 4.76 6.41
C ILE A 154 21.51 6.19 5.99
N ASN A 155 21.05 7.03 6.92
CA ASN A 155 20.69 8.40 6.62
C ASN A 155 21.86 9.22 6.10
N SER A 156 23.00 9.13 6.76
CA SER A 156 24.22 9.86 6.36
C SER A 156 24.71 9.42 4.98
N TRP A 157 24.62 8.12 4.69
CA TRP A 157 24.99 7.56 3.40
C TRP A 157 24.02 8.02 2.30
N LEU A 158 22.69 7.95 2.55
CA LEU A 158 21.66 8.39 1.60
C LEU A 158 21.76 9.89 1.31
N ILE A 159 21.98 10.75 2.31
CA ILE A 159 22.15 12.20 2.13
C ILE A 159 23.28 12.47 1.13
N LYS A 160 24.41 11.76 1.26
CA LYS A 160 25.53 11.87 0.31
C LYS A 160 25.13 11.39 -1.09
N LYS A 161 24.41 10.27 -1.19
CA LYS A 161 23.99 9.69 -2.49
C LYS A 161 22.98 10.56 -3.23
N TYR A 162 22.08 11.20 -2.52
CA TYR A 162 21.13 12.15 -3.10
C TYR A 162 21.72 13.56 -3.30
N ASN A 163 22.96 13.79 -2.83
CA ASN A 163 23.64 15.08 -2.88
C ASN A 163 22.79 16.24 -2.33
N ILE A 164 22.18 16.02 -1.17
CA ILE A 164 21.29 16.98 -0.50
C ILE A 164 22.03 17.59 0.70
N ILE A 165 21.91 18.90 0.85
CA ILE A 165 22.31 19.61 2.05
C ILE A 165 21.06 19.76 2.92
N MET A 166 21.05 19.13 4.09
CA MET A 166 19.92 19.12 5.03
C MET A 166 20.30 19.88 6.30
#